data_8f95ce05d7db8ad803cbbf28339ad3ed
#
_entry.id   8f95ce05d7db8ad803cbbf28339ad3ed
#
_cell.length_a   1.000
_cell.length_b   1.000
_cell.length_c   1.000
_cell.angle_alpha   90.00
_cell.angle_beta   90.00
_cell.angle_gamma   90.00
#
_symmetry.space_group_name_H-M   'P 1'
#
loop_
_entity.id
_entity.type
_entity.pdbx_description
1 polymer ?
#
loop_
_entity_poly.entity_id
_entity_poly.type
_entity_poly.pdbx_seq_one_letter_code
_entity_poly.pdbx_strand_id
1 'polypeptide(L)'
;MKPSRHYLNAMGLINALGCTHHEVSTALFSADTSGMRLAHDLLNGHAVRVGRVHSTLPVVPKELEGLGSRTCQLLLAAMSDMEPAIEAALRKYGRARVAVIIGTSNSGVEEATQAITQAGVGHRLDASYHYQQQELGTPALFVARHLGVRGPVYAISTACTSSAKVFAAGARLLNAGLCDAVILGGSDA
;
A
#
# COMPACT_ATOMS: atom_id res chain seq x y z
N MET A 1 13.34 -27.60 15.26
CA MET A 1 13.68 -26.16 15.39
C MET A 1 12.67 -25.51 16.30
N LYS A 2 13.09 -24.73 17.31
CA LYS A 2 12.16 -23.90 18.09
C LYS A 2 11.57 -22.85 17.14
N PRO A 3 10.25 -22.59 17.19
CA PRO A 3 9.67 -21.54 16.38
C PRO A 3 10.31 -20.20 16.77
N SER A 4 10.88 -19.50 15.81
CA SER A 4 11.40 -18.15 16.04
C SER A 4 10.20 -17.22 16.27
N ARG A 5 10.30 -16.36 17.30
CA ARG A 5 9.29 -15.34 17.57
C ARG A 5 9.60 -14.10 16.74
N HIS A 6 8.60 -13.62 16.00
CA HIS A 6 8.66 -12.34 15.31
C HIS A 6 7.71 -11.35 16.00
N TYR A 7 8.08 -10.07 15.98
CA TYR A 7 7.34 -9.01 16.68
C TYR A 7 6.85 -7.98 15.69
N LEU A 8 5.62 -7.52 15.86
CA LEU A 8 5.09 -6.35 15.18
C LEU A 8 5.39 -5.13 16.04
N ASN A 9 6.30 -4.28 15.58
CA ASN A 9 6.82 -3.15 16.35
C ASN A 9 6.04 -1.86 16.13
N ALA A 10 5.40 -1.73 15.00
CA ALA A 10 4.57 -0.59 14.64
C ALA A 10 3.49 -1.01 13.65
N MET A 11 2.41 -0.26 13.59
CA MET A 11 1.31 -0.46 12.66
C MET A 11 0.76 0.90 12.24
N GLY A 12 0.48 1.06 10.96
CA GLY A 12 -0.26 2.19 10.40
C GLY A 12 -1.46 1.69 9.62
N LEU A 13 -2.54 2.44 9.67
CA LEU A 13 -3.82 2.13 9.03
C LEU A 13 -4.42 3.37 8.40
N ILE A 14 -5.00 3.18 7.20
CA ILE A 14 -5.88 4.14 6.57
C ILE A 14 -7.00 3.40 5.83
N ASN A 15 -8.23 3.78 6.08
CA ASN A 15 -9.40 3.23 5.41
C ASN A 15 -10.61 4.18 5.56
N ALA A 16 -11.80 3.70 5.22
CA ALA A 16 -13.03 4.50 5.31
C ALA A 16 -13.42 4.88 6.75
N LEU A 17 -12.89 4.21 7.77
CA LEU A 17 -13.17 4.51 9.18
C LEU A 17 -12.24 5.57 9.78
N GLY A 18 -11.08 5.81 9.17
CA GLY A 18 -10.11 6.78 9.67
C GLY A 18 -8.73 6.65 9.04
N CYS A 19 -7.83 7.53 9.44
CA CYS A 19 -6.47 7.68 8.91
C CYS A 19 -5.39 7.31 9.91
N THR A 20 -5.78 7.03 11.15
CA THR A 20 -4.89 6.61 12.23
C THR A 20 -5.41 5.34 12.87
N HIS A 21 -4.52 4.58 13.51
CA HIS A 21 -4.92 3.40 14.27
C HIS A 21 -6.00 3.74 15.33
N HIS A 22 -5.87 4.91 15.98
CA HIS A 22 -6.83 5.34 17.01
C HIS A 22 -8.21 5.60 16.43
N GLU A 23 -8.32 6.36 15.33
CA GLU A 23 -9.59 6.65 14.65
C GLU A 23 -10.26 5.37 14.17
N VAL A 24 -9.50 4.51 13.47
CA VAL A 24 -10.02 3.25 12.94
C VAL A 24 -10.51 2.33 14.05
N SER A 25 -9.77 2.19 15.14
CA SER A 25 -10.18 1.34 16.26
C SER A 25 -11.41 1.91 16.97
N THR A 26 -11.47 3.22 17.19
CA THR A 26 -12.62 3.88 17.81
C THR A 26 -13.87 3.70 16.97
N ALA A 27 -13.81 3.98 15.68
CA ALA A 27 -14.93 3.82 14.76
C ALA A 27 -15.40 2.36 14.66
N LEU A 28 -14.45 1.41 14.58
CA LEU A 28 -14.76 -0.01 14.49
C LEU A 28 -15.49 -0.52 15.74
N PHE A 29 -14.98 -0.20 16.93
CA PHE A 29 -15.59 -0.69 18.19
C PHE A 29 -16.87 0.04 18.57
N SER A 30 -17.11 1.26 18.06
CA SER A 30 -18.39 1.96 18.19
C SER A 30 -19.41 1.60 17.10
N ALA A 31 -19.06 0.69 16.18
CA ALA A 31 -19.87 0.33 15.01
C ALA A 31 -20.25 1.57 14.15
N ASP A 32 -19.34 2.53 14.04
CA ASP A 32 -19.55 3.73 13.23
C ASP A 32 -19.51 3.36 11.74
N THR A 33 -20.57 3.69 11.03
CA THR A 33 -20.72 3.46 9.58
C THR A 33 -20.64 4.76 8.77
N SER A 34 -20.26 5.88 9.37
CA SER A 34 -20.23 7.20 8.72
C SER A 34 -19.27 7.27 7.52
N GLY A 35 -18.24 6.40 7.51
CA GLY A 35 -17.33 6.23 6.37
C GLY A 35 -17.96 5.55 5.14
N MET A 36 -19.16 4.95 5.31
CA MET A 36 -19.90 4.31 4.22
C MET A 36 -20.84 5.31 3.58
N ARG A 37 -20.52 5.81 2.40
CA ARG A 37 -21.28 6.87 1.69
C ARG A 37 -21.88 6.37 0.39
N LEU A 38 -22.96 7.04 -0.06
CA LEU A 38 -23.52 6.79 -1.38
C LEU A 38 -22.61 7.37 -2.46
N ALA A 39 -22.24 6.55 -3.42
CA ALA A 39 -21.52 6.92 -4.63
C ALA A 39 -22.44 6.74 -5.84
N HIS A 40 -22.43 7.70 -6.76
CA HIS A 40 -23.25 7.73 -7.98
C HIS A 40 -22.36 7.60 -9.24
N ASP A 41 -21.07 7.53 -9.06
CA ASP A 41 -20.03 7.55 -10.10
C ASP A 41 -19.51 6.16 -10.48
N LEU A 42 -19.92 5.11 -9.77
CA LEU A 42 -19.38 3.76 -9.95
C LEU A 42 -20.23 2.86 -10.84
N LEU A 43 -21.56 3.04 -10.86
CA LEU A 43 -22.48 2.18 -11.61
C LEU A 43 -23.50 3.03 -12.38
N ASN A 44 -23.19 3.47 -13.59
CA ASN A 44 -24.11 4.07 -14.57
C ASN A 44 -25.41 4.68 -14.00
N GLY A 45 -25.29 5.61 -13.04
CA GLY A 45 -26.40 6.31 -12.42
C GLY A 45 -27.09 5.59 -11.26
N HIS A 46 -26.67 4.38 -10.89
CA HIS A 46 -27.17 3.70 -9.70
C HIS A 46 -26.34 4.07 -8.48
N ALA A 47 -27.03 4.48 -7.40
CA ALA A 47 -26.39 4.76 -6.13
C ALA A 47 -25.93 3.44 -5.47
N VAL A 48 -24.65 3.37 -5.10
CA VAL A 48 -24.08 2.26 -4.32
C VAL A 48 -23.43 2.78 -3.05
N ARG A 49 -23.53 2.02 -1.97
CA ARG A 49 -22.89 2.38 -0.71
C ARG A 49 -21.50 1.79 -0.66
N VAL A 50 -20.49 2.65 -0.53
CA VAL A 50 -19.08 2.27 -0.52
C VAL A 50 -18.32 2.93 0.63
N GLY A 51 -17.28 2.28 1.11
CA GLY A 51 -16.30 2.89 2.00
C GLY A 51 -15.25 3.64 1.18
N ARG A 52 -15.07 4.93 1.42
CA ARG A 52 -14.02 5.73 0.77
C ARG A 52 -13.12 6.39 1.82
N VAL A 53 -11.83 6.43 1.53
CA VAL A 53 -10.89 7.28 2.25
C VAL A 53 -11.16 8.73 1.84
N HIS A 54 -11.51 9.57 2.80
CA HIS A 54 -11.88 10.98 2.57
C HIS A 54 -10.76 11.96 2.87
N SER A 55 -9.68 11.50 3.49
CA SER A 55 -8.55 12.35 3.83
C SER A 55 -7.75 12.73 2.60
N THR A 56 -7.12 13.90 2.68
CA THR A 56 -6.12 14.29 1.69
C THR A 56 -4.94 13.33 1.79
N LEU A 57 -4.66 12.61 0.72
CA LEU A 57 -3.53 11.70 0.65
C LEU A 57 -2.22 12.45 0.38
N PRO A 58 -1.08 11.94 0.85
CA PRO A 58 0.23 12.52 0.56
C PRO A 58 0.49 12.61 -0.95
N VAL A 59 1.19 13.65 -1.35
CA VAL A 59 1.63 13.80 -2.74
C VAL A 59 2.75 12.82 -3.02
N VAL A 60 2.69 12.15 -4.16
CA VAL A 60 3.78 11.28 -4.64
C VAL A 60 5.03 12.14 -4.89
N PRO A 61 6.20 11.78 -4.34
CA PRO A 61 7.44 12.47 -4.63
C PRO A 61 7.73 12.50 -6.13
N LYS A 62 8.21 13.62 -6.65
CA LYS A 62 8.41 13.84 -8.09
C LYS A 62 9.30 12.77 -8.74
N GLU A 63 10.34 12.34 -8.03
CA GLU A 63 11.27 11.28 -8.47
C GLU A 63 10.63 9.89 -8.55
N LEU A 64 9.44 9.71 -7.97
CA LEU A 64 8.68 8.45 -7.96
C LEU A 64 7.36 8.55 -8.76
N GLU A 65 7.13 9.66 -9.48
CA GLU A 65 5.88 9.93 -10.18
C GLU A 65 5.52 8.81 -11.17
N GLY A 66 6.51 8.25 -11.89
CA GLY A 66 6.30 7.12 -12.79
C GLY A 66 5.90 5.80 -12.14
N LEU A 67 5.98 5.69 -10.81
CA LEU A 67 5.51 4.55 -10.01
C LEU A 67 4.25 4.90 -9.19
N GLY A 68 3.90 6.19 -9.15
CA GLY A 68 2.85 6.73 -8.29
C GLY A 68 1.47 6.26 -8.70
N SER A 69 0.66 5.88 -7.72
CA SER A 69 -0.75 5.54 -7.87
C SER A 69 -1.48 5.88 -6.57
N ARG A 70 -2.81 5.84 -6.59
CA ARG A 70 -3.61 5.99 -5.37
C ARG A 70 -3.24 4.92 -4.34
N THR A 71 -3.00 3.68 -4.77
CA THR A 71 -2.48 2.60 -3.91
C THR A 71 -1.17 2.99 -3.22
N CYS A 72 -0.24 3.64 -3.93
CA CYS A 72 1.02 4.14 -3.36
C CYS A 72 0.79 5.30 -2.38
N GLN A 73 -0.15 6.20 -2.67
CA GLN A 73 -0.50 7.30 -1.75
C GLN A 73 -1.10 6.78 -0.44
N LEU A 74 -1.95 5.73 -0.50
CA LEU A 74 -2.48 5.07 0.69
C LEU A 74 -1.37 4.42 1.53
N LEU A 75 -0.37 3.81 0.89
CA LEU A 75 0.81 3.27 1.57
C LEU A 75 1.61 4.39 2.26
N LEU A 76 1.85 5.53 1.61
CA LEU A 76 2.52 6.67 2.23
C LEU A 76 1.75 7.16 3.46
N ALA A 77 0.43 7.29 3.35
CA ALA A 77 -0.41 7.71 4.46
C ALA A 77 -0.35 6.72 5.64
N ALA A 78 -0.45 5.43 5.37
CA ALA A 78 -0.36 4.41 6.42
C ALA A 78 1.05 4.35 7.06
N MET A 79 2.10 4.61 6.29
CA MET A 79 3.48 4.61 6.79
C MET A 79 3.80 5.79 7.70
N SER A 80 3.06 6.91 7.62
CA SER A 80 3.34 8.10 8.44
C SER A 80 3.28 7.79 9.93
N ASP A 81 2.34 6.98 10.38
CA ASP A 81 2.24 6.54 11.79
C ASP A 81 3.42 5.65 12.23
N MET A 82 4.09 5.02 11.26
CA MET A 82 5.20 4.10 11.51
C MET A 82 6.57 4.71 11.29
N GLU A 83 6.66 5.96 10.83
CA GLU A 83 7.91 6.61 10.43
C GLU A 83 9.03 6.47 11.48
N PRO A 84 8.81 6.75 12.78
CA PRO A 84 9.87 6.60 13.78
C PRO A 84 10.39 5.15 13.90
N ALA A 85 9.52 4.16 13.77
CA ALA A 85 9.90 2.74 13.84
C ALA A 85 10.65 2.29 12.57
N ILE A 86 10.21 2.76 11.39
CA ILE A 86 10.89 2.52 10.12
C ILE A 86 12.30 3.09 10.16
N GLU A 87 12.45 4.35 10.56
CA GLU A 87 13.77 4.98 10.68
C GLU A 87 14.68 4.27 11.69
N ALA A 88 14.13 3.86 12.84
CA ALA A 88 14.89 3.11 13.83
C ALA A 88 15.40 1.78 13.27
N ALA A 89 14.56 1.06 12.50
CA ALA A 89 14.96 -0.18 11.83
C ALA A 89 16.05 0.06 10.77
N LEU A 90 15.89 1.09 9.93
CA LEU A 90 16.87 1.45 8.91
C LEU A 90 18.22 1.87 9.50
N ARG A 91 18.21 2.62 10.62
CA ARG A 91 19.45 2.98 11.36
C ARG A 91 20.11 1.77 11.99
N LYS A 92 19.32 0.88 12.62
CA LYS A 92 19.84 -0.28 13.37
C LYS A 92 20.40 -1.35 12.45
N TYR A 93 19.72 -1.69 11.39
CA TYR A 93 20.06 -2.85 10.56
C TYR A 93 20.69 -2.47 9.21
N GLY A 94 20.58 -1.22 8.81
CA GLY A 94 21.03 -0.75 7.49
C GLY A 94 20.05 -1.12 6.38
N ARG A 95 20.06 -0.33 5.31
CA ARG A 95 19.10 -0.42 4.19
C ARG A 95 19.13 -1.75 3.42
N ALA A 96 20.27 -2.46 3.44
CA ALA A 96 20.41 -3.76 2.78
C ALA A 96 19.85 -4.93 3.61
N ARG A 97 19.58 -4.70 4.90
CA ARG A 97 19.04 -5.72 5.81
C ARG A 97 17.57 -5.50 6.17
N VAL A 98 16.92 -4.53 5.53
CA VAL A 98 15.48 -4.29 5.63
C VAL A 98 14.82 -4.75 4.33
N ALA A 99 13.75 -5.54 4.43
CA ALA A 99 12.96 -6.00 3.29
C ALA A 99 11.65 -5.20 3.18
N VAL A 100 11.06 -5.18 1.99
CA VAL A 100 9.71 -4.64 1.73
C VAL A 100 8.87 -5.71 1.04
N ILE A 101 7.70 -6.01 1.60
CA ILE A 101 6.74 -6.95 1.01
C ILE A 101 5.35 -6.31 1.04
N ILE A 102 4.76 -6.02 -0.12
CA ILE A 102 3.43 -5.44 -0.23
C ILE A 102 2.45 -6.42 -0.87
N GLY A 103 1.30 -6.60 -0.24
CA GLY A 103 0.17 -7.32 -0.80
C GLY A 103 -0.73 -6.37 -1.58
N THR A 104 -1.06 -6.71 -2.82
CA THR A 104 -2.01 -5.94 -3.63
C THR A 104 -2.70 -6.86 -4.64
N SER A 105 -3.92 -6.53 -5.00
CA SER A 105 -4.66 -7.24 -6.07
C SER A 105 -4.84 -6.38 -7.32
N ASN A 106 -4.69 -5.06 -7.22
CA ASN A 106 -4.96 -4.12 -8.32
C ASN A 106 -3.83 -3.12 -8.62
N SER A 107 -2.89 -2.88 -7.68
CA SER A 107 -1.82 -1.89 -7.88
C SER A 107 -2.37 -0.52 -8.34
N GLY A 108 -1.93 -0.01 -9.49
CA GLY A 108 -2.38 1.23 -10.13
C GLY A 108 -3.28 1.00 -11.34
N VAL A 109 -4.15 -0.01 -11.31
CA VAL A 109 -5.08 -0.31 -12.42
C VAL A 109 -6.09 0.83 -12.62
N GLU A 110 -6.46 1.58 -11.58
CA GLU A 110 -7.35 2.72 -11.68
C GLU A 110 -6.76 3.80 -12.58
N GLU A 111 -5.50 4.17 -12.40
CA GLU A 111 -4.77 5.14 -13.20
C GLU A 111 -4.70 4.70 -14.67
N ALA A 112 -4.43 3.41 -14.91
CA ALA A 112 -4.43 2.85 -16.26
C ALA A 112 -5.82 2.92 -16.91
N THR A 113 -6.86 2.58 -16.17
CA THR A 113 -8.25 2.63 -16.66
C THR A 113 -8.66 4.05 -17.00
N GLN A 114 -8.32 5.03 -16.16
CA GLN A 114 -8.59 6.44 -16.40
C GLN A 114 -7.86 6.95 -17.63
N ALA A 115 -6.57 6.63 -17.76
CA ALA A 115 -5.77 7.05 -18.93
C ALA A 115 -6.30 6.48 -20.24
N ILE A 116 -6.69 5.20 -20.26
CA ILE A 116 -7.27 4.54 -21.43
C ILE A 116 -8.64 5.15 -21.78
N THR A 117 -9.48 5.38 -20.77
CA THR A 117 -10.82 5.96 -20.96
C THR A 117 -10.73 7.39 -21.52
N GLN A 118 -9.79 8.20 -21.02
CA GLN A 118 -9.58 9.58 -21.49
C GLN A 118 -8.99 9.63 -22.90
N ALA A 119 -8.09 8.71 -23.23
CA ALA A 119 -7.51 8.66 -24.56
C ALA A 119 -8.56 8.27 -25.63
N GLY A 120 -9.51 7.39 -25.30
CA GLY A 120 -10.46 6.84 -26.27
C GLY A 120 -9.85 5.81 -27.23
N VAL A 121 -10.69 5.21 -28.06
CA VAL A 121 -10.26 4.15 -28.96
C VAL A 121 -9.35 4.68 -30.07
N GLY A 122 -8.16 4.09 -30.21
CA GLY A 122 -7.22 4.41 -31.28
C GLY A 122 -6.36 5.66 -31.06
N HIS A 123 -6.47 6.33 -29.91
CA HIS A 123 -5.65 7.49 -29.55
C HIS A 123 -4.45 7.10 -28.70
N ARG A 124 -3.42 7.97 -28.67
CA ARG A 124 -2.25 7.77 -27.80
C ARG A 124 -2.61 8.12 -26.38
N LEU A 125 -2.08 7.35 -25.44
CA LEU A 125 -2.16 7.66 -24.01
C LEU A 125 -1.41 8.96 -23.70
N ASP A 126 -1.87 9.68 -22.70
CA ASP A 126 -1.21 10.89 -22.21
C ASP A 126 0.22 10.59 -21.74
N ALA A 127 1.10 11.59 -21.86
CA ALA A 127 2.51 11.45 -21.46
C ALA A 127 2.70 11.24 -19.95
N SER A 128 1.69 11.56 -19.14
CA SER A 128 1.70 11.30 -17.68
C SER A 128 1.42 9.84 -17.32
N TYR A 129 0.89 9.04 -18.27
CA TYR A 129 0.66 7.62 -18.03
C TYR A 129 1.96 6.82 -18.10
N HIS A 130 2.24 6.07 -17.05
CA HIS A 130 3.37 5.15 -16.99
C HIS A 130 2.87 3.71 -16.79
N TYR A 131 3.21 2.82 -17.71
CA TYR A 131 2.80 1.41 -17.64
C TYR A 131 3.17 0.73 -16.32
N GLN A 132 4.31 1.10 -15.74
CA GLN A 132 4.75 0.56 -14.46
C GLN A 132 3.77 0.79 -13.31
N GLN A 133 2.93 1.83 -13.35
CA GLN A 133 1.95 2.12 -12.30
C GLN A 133 0.99 0.95 -12.05
N GLN A 134 0.62 0.20 -13.11
CA GLN A 134 -0.31 -0.93 -13.01
C GLN A 134 0.36 -2.28 -12.74
N GLU A 135 1.68 -2.38 -12.77
CA GLU A 135 2.38 -3.63 -12.46
C GLU A 135 2.22 -3.99 -10.97
N LEU A 136 1.86 -5.24 -10.68
CA LEU A 136 1.60 -5.69 -9.31
C LEU A 136 2.81 -5.56 -8.38
N GLY A 137 4.03 -5.52 -8.92
CA GLY A 137 5.27 -5.30 -8.17
C GLY A 137 5.50 -3.85 -7.74
N THR A 138 4.84 -2.90 -8.40
CA THR A 138 5.13 -1.48 -8.25
C THR A 138 4.90 -0.92 -6.86
N PRO A 139 3.85 -1.25 -6.10
CA PRO A 139 3.70 -0.72 -4.75
C PRO A 139 4.86 -1.09 -3.81
N ALA A 140 5.40 -2.30 -3.92
CA ALA A 140 6.57 -2.71 -3.13
C ALA A 140 7.84 -1.97 -3.57
N LEU A 141 8.05 -1.82 -4.88
CA LEU A 141 9.17 -1.08 -5.45
C LEU A 141 9.10 0.41 -5.07
N PHE A 142 7.91 1.01 -5.11
CA PHE A 142 7.65 2.38 -4.70
C PHE A 142 8.08 2.62 -3.24
N VAL A 143 7.58 1.80 -2.30
CA VAL A 143 7.95 1.88 -0.88
C VAL A 143 9.46 1.70 -0.68
N ALA A 144 10.06 0.73 -1.36
CA ALA A 144 11.50 0.47 -1.25
C ALA A 144 12.34 1.65 -1.75
N ARG A 145 11.97 2.27 -2.87
CA ARG A 145 12.65 3.46 -3.40
C ARG A 145 12.45 4.67 -2.50
N HIS A 146 11.23 4.91 -2.03
CA HIS A 146 10.91 6.00 -1.12
C HIS A 146 11.77 5.95 0.15
N LEU A 147 11.94 4.77 0.73
CA LEU A 147 12.72 4.55 1.95
C LEU A 147 14.22 4.28 1.67
N GLY A 148 14.61 4.13 0.41
CA GLY A 148 15.98 3.76 0.02
C GLY A 148 16.38 2.35 0.47
N VAL A 149 15.43 1.43 0.67
CA VAL A 149 15.68 0.02 1.02
C VAL A 149 16.37 -0.70 -0.14
N ARG A 150 17.33 -1.57 0.20
CA ARG A 150 18.12 -2.36 -0.76
C ARG A 150 18.14 -3.86 -0.42
N GLY A 151 17.37 -4.29 0.58
CA GLY A 151 17.13 -5.70 0.88
C GLY A 151 16.11 -6.33 -0.09
N PRO A 152 15.55 -7.51 0.23
CA PRO A 152 14.52 -8.15 -0.58
C PRO A 152 13.28 -7.27 -0.76
N VAL A 153 12.80 -7.12 -2.00
CA VAL A 153 11.63 -6.30 -2.35
C VAL A 153 10.76 -7.07 -3.33
N TYR A 154 9.51 -7.33 -2.98
CA TYR A 154 8.54 -7.95 -3.89
C TYR A 154 7.11 -7.74 -3.42
N ALA A 155 6.16 -7.97 -4.33
CA ALA A 155 4.74 -7.97 -4.02
C ALA A 155 4.18 -9.40 -3.98
N ILE A 156 3.06 -9.56 -3.26
CA ILE A 156 2.24 -10.77 -3.27
C ILE A 156 0.86 -10.40 -3.78
N SER A 157 0.42 -11.09 -4.83
CA SER A 157 -0.92 -10.92 -5.38
C SER A 157 -1.64 -12.26 -5.37
N THR A 158 -2.58 -12.41 -4.45
CA THR A 158 -3.41 -13.59 -4.25
C THR A 158 -4.83 -13.18 -3.88
N ALA A 159 -5.33 -12.15 -4.56
CA ALA A 159 -6.62 -11.52 -4.33
C ALA A 159 -6.79 -11.10 -2.85
N CYS A 160 -7.95 -11.35 -2.23
CA CYS A 160 -8.31 -10.95 -0.87
C CYS A 160 -7.31 -11.42 0.21
N THR A 161 -6.47 -12.41 -0.07
CA THR A 161 -5.49 -12.95 0.89
C THR A 161 -4.09 -12.34 0.77
N SER A 162 -3.89 -11.40 -0.17
CA SER A 162 -2.58 -10.79 -0.43
C SER A 162 -1.96 -10.20 0.83
N SER A 163 -2.71 -9.34 1.54
CA SER A 163 -2.25 -8.67 2.76
C SER A 163 -1.95 -9.62 3.92
N ALA A 164 -2.63 -10.75 4.02
CA ALA A 164 -2.34 -11.74 5.05
C ALA A 164 -1.07 -12.56 4.75
N LYS A 165 -0.86 -12.89 3.47
CA LYS A 165 0.29 -13.73 3.06
C LYS A 165 1.65 -13.03 3.19
N VAL A 166 1.69 -11.69 3.19
CA VAL A 166 2.95 -10.96 3.40
C VAL A 166 3.57 -11.23 4.77
N PHE A 167 2.75 -11.51 5.81
CA PHE A 167 3.24 -11.85 7.14
C PHE A 167 4.01 -13.18 7.13
N ALA A 168 3.45 -14.20 6.48
CA ALA A 168 4.13 -15.49 6.33
C ALA A 168 5.41 -15.37 5.49
N ALA A 169 5.39 -14.53 4.46
CA ALA A 169 6.55 -14.26 3.61
C ALA A 169 7.64 -13.52 4.39
N GLY A 170 7.29 -12.50 5.17
CA GLY A 170 8.21 -11.78 6.06
C GLY A 170 8.88 -12.70 7.07
N ALA A 171 8.09 -13.55 7.74
CA ALA A 171 8.61 -14.54 8.67
C ALA A 171 9.63 -15.49 8.01
N ARG A 172 9.40 -15.92 6.76
CA ARG A 172 10.35 -16.76 6.01
C ARG A 172 11.66 -16.04 5.72
N LEU A 173 11.61 -14.76 5.31
CA LEU A 173 12.83 -13.97 5.07
C LEU A 173 13.67 -13.80 6.35
N LEU A 174 13.00 -13.48 7.47
CA LEU A 174 13.66 -13.35 8.77
C LEU A 174 14.28 -14.69 9.23
N ASN A 175 13.54 -15.80 9.11
CA ASN A 175 14.03 -17.12 9.47
C ASN A 175 15.20 -17.60 8.59
N ALA A 176 15.21 -17.20 7.32
CA ALA A 176 16.29 -17.49 6.39
C ALA A 176 17.51 -16.57 6.55
N GLY A 177 17.45 -15.58 7.44
CA GLY A 177 18.53 -14.62 7.66
C GLY A 177 18.77 -13.68 6.47
N LEU A 178 17.79 -13.52 5.56
CA LEU A 178 17.90 -12.66 4.39
C LEU A 178 17.70 -11.19 4.72
N CYS A 179 17.04 -10.90 5.84
CA CYS A 179 16.86 -9.56 6.40
C CYS A 179 16.74 -9.63 7.92
N ASP A 180 16.80 -8.49 8.60
CA ASP A 180 16.66 -8.35 10.05
C ASP A 180 15.40 -7.58 10.45
N ALA A 181 14.78 -6.87 9.49
CA ALA A 181 13.49 -6.25 9.63
C ALA A 181 12.73 -6.32 8.30
N VAL A 182 11.40 -6.28 8.38
CA VAL A 182 10.52 -6.28 7.20
C VAL A 182 9.45 -5.21 7.36
N ILE A 183 9.33 -4.37 6.36
CA ILE A 183 8.18 -3.48 6.17
C ILE A 183 7.20 -4.25 5.31
N LEU A 184 6.03 -4.54 5.85
CA LEU A 184 5.03 -5.35 5.17
C LEU A 184 3.61 -4.82 5.41
N GLY A 185 2.74 -5.04 4.46
CA GLY A 185 1.35 -4.61 4.54
C GLY A 185 0.63 -4.89 3.24
N GLY A 186 -0.58 -4.38 3.12
CA GLY A 186 -1.37 -4.45 1.90
C GLY A 186 -2.08 -3.15 1.60
N SER A 187 -2.27 -2.85 0.33
CA SER A 187 -3.03 -1.69 -0.14
C SER A 187 -3.67 -1.99 -1.48
N ASP A 188 -4.93 -1.67 -1.56
CA ASP A 188 -5.72 -1.67 -2.79
C ASP A 188 -6.57 -0.38 -2.83
N ALA A 189 -6.73 0.23 -4.01
CA ALA A 189 -7.51 1.44 -4.23
C ALA A 189 -8.67 1.17 -5.21
#